data_25d254b5d3a92b1556ba4cc86f7b38e4
#
_entry.id   25d254b5d3a92b1556ba4cc86f7b38e4
#
_cell.length_a   1.000
_cell.length_b   1.000
_cell.length_c   1.000
_cell.angle_alpha   90.00
_cell.angle_beta   90.00
_cell.angle_gamma   90.00
#
_symmetry.space_group_name_H-M   'P 1'
#
loop_
_entity.id
_entity.type
_entity.pdbx_description
1 polymer ?
#
loop_
_entity_poly.entity_id
_entity_poly.type
_entity_poly.pdbx_seq_one_letter_code
_entity_poly.pdbx_strand_id
1 'polypeptide(L)'
;PDSWEGWYWGAKHAWGNEPLGQNTHQHNLFKDISENSDAVLFWGCDPETTPWGWSGQQASRLCFWFSEIGVEQIHIAPDVNYANAVHADRWIPVLPNTDAALQLAIAYVWMTEGTYDKDYVESHTEGFDWFEYYVLGNEDGVPKTPEWAEEKCHVPAYRIKALARYWASHNLSIGHCNGGSYIRSCYSHEPARLEVYLLAMQAVGKPGRNQVKFIEWALIGMD
;
A
#
# COMPACT_ATOMS: atom_id res chain seq x y z
N PRO A 1 10.62 -7.72 -18.24
CA PRO A 1 9.49 -7.62 -17.32
C PRO A 1 9.83 -8.35 -16.03
N ASP A 2 9.69 -7.60 -14.97
CA ASP A 2 9.99 -8.10 -13.66
C ASP A 2 8.86 -9.00 -13.16
N SER A 3 9.19 -9.93 -12.29
CA SER A 3 8.23 -10.68 -11.54
C SER A 3 8.29 -10.17 -10.09
N TRP A 4 8.81 -10.94 -9.18
CA TRP A 4 8.93 -10.50 -7.78
C TRP A 4 10.07 -9.50 -7.55
N GLU A 5 11.03 -9.47 -8.44
CA GLU A 5 12.21 -8.64 -8.34
C GLU A 5 11.89 -7.15 -8.19
N GLY A 6 10.87 -6.66 -8.88
CA GLY A 6 10.45 -5.26 -8.76
C GLY A 6 10.05 -4.90 -7.33
N TRP A 7 9.22 -5.73 -6.71
CA TRP A 7 8.82 -5.52 -5.34
C TRP A 7 9.96 -5.70 -4.35
N TYR A 8 10.76 -6.75 -4.53
CA TYR A 8 11.95 -6.95 -3.71
C TYR A 8 12.91 -5.78 -3.78
N TRP A 9 13.30 -5.39 -4.97
CA TRP A 9 14.27 -4.33 -5.15
C TRP A 9 13.76 -2.99 -4.64
N GLY A 10 12.54 -2.60 -4.97
CA GLY A 10 11.95 -1.35 -4.54
C GLY A 10 11.80 -1.27 -3.02
N ALA A 11 11.11 -2.23 -2.44
CA ALA A 11 10.89 -2.26 -1.00
C ALA A 11 12.19 -2.49 -0.21
N LYS A 12 13.09 -3.36 -0.71
CA LYS A 12 14.38 -3.62 -0.08
C LYS A 12 15.27 -2.38 -0.02
N HIS A 13 15.29 -1.58 -1.08
CA HIS A 13 16.05 -0.32 -1.06
C HIS A 13 15.53 0.67 -0.02
N ALA A 14 14.23 0.69 0.19
CA ALA A 14 13.61 1.55 1.19
C ALA A 14 13.75 1.01 2.62
N TRP A 15 13.48 -0.28 2.81
CA TRP A 15 13.59 -0.93 4.13
C TRP A 15 15.02 -1.23 4.57
N GLY A 16 15.97 -1.30 3.64
CA GLY A 16 17.31 -1.85 3.90
C GLY A 16 17.31 -3.36 4.17
N ASN A 17 16.17 -4.02 4.04
CA ASN A 17 15.98 -5.44 4.30
C ASN A 17 15.02 -6.07 3.28
N GLU A 18 15.14 -7.36 3.09
CA GLU A 18 14.31 -8.14 2.19
C GLU A 18 12.88 -8.27 2.75
N PRO A 19 11.85 -7.78 2.04
CA PRO A 19 10.49 -7.75 2.58
C PRO A 19 9.84 -9.13 2.78
N LEU A 20 10.34 -10.19 2.11
CA LEU A 20 9.90 -11.56 2.40
C LEU A 20 10.46 -12.09 3.70
N GLY A 21 11.64 -11.64 4.08
CA GLY A 21 12.26 -11.96 5.35
C GLY A 21 11.78 -11.04 6.48
N GLN A 22 10.49 -10.76 6.55
CA GLN A 22 9.95 -9.90 7.61
C GLN A 22 10.25 -10.48 8.99
N ASN A 23 10.69 -9.61 9.88
CA ASN A 23 11.07 -9.98 11.24
C ASN A 23 9.85 -10.27 12.15
N THR A 24 8.63 -9.99 11.66
CA THR A 24 7.39 -10.17 12.43
C THR A 24 6.55 -11.27 11.79
N HIS A 25 6.08 -12.19 12.62
CA HIS A 25 5.17 -13.24 12.17
C HIS A 25 3.86 -12.65 11.62
N GLN A 26 3.41 -13.15 10.49
CA GLN A 26 2.22 -12.62 9.81
C GLN A 26 0.96 -12.70 10.69
N HIS A 27 0.80 -13.74 11.50
CA HIS A 27 -0.36 -13.86 12.39
C HIS A 27 -0.43 -12.74 13.43
N ASN A 28 0.72 -12.23 13.89
CA ASN A 28 0.74 -11.07 14.78
C ASN A 28 0.26 -9.81 14.06
N LEU A 29 0.62 -9.65 12.78
CA LEU A 29 0.15 -8.54 11.96
C LEU A 29 -1.36 -8.64 11.70
N PHE A 30 -1.89 -9.82 11.37
CA PHE A 30 -3.33 -10.03 11.19
C PHE A 30 -4.12 -9.81 12.48
N LYS A 31 -3.56 -10.19 13.63
CA LYS A 31 -4.14 -9.88 14.93
C LYS A 31 -4.19 -8.38 15.16
N ASP A 32 -3.08 -7.68 14.94
CA ASP A 32 -3.03 -6.23 15.10
C ASP A 32 -3.98 -5.50 14.15
N ILE A 33 -4.08 -5.94 12.89
CA ILE A 33 -5.08 -5.41 11.95
C ILE A 33 -6.49 -5.58 12.51
N SER A 34 -6.84 -6.78 12.98
CA SER A 34 -8.17 -7.07 13.51
C SER A 34 -8.53 -6.27 14.75
N GLU A 35 -7.55 -5.88 15.55
CA GLU A 35 -7.76 -5.18 16.82
C GLU A 35 -7.61 -3.65 16.70
N ASN A 36 -6.83 -3.17 15.73
CA ASN A 36 -6.37 -1.77 15.72
C ASN A 36 -6.48 -1.05 14.38
N SER A 37 -6.70 -1.75 13.24
CA SER A 37 -6.88 -1.08 11.96
C SER A 37 -8.33 -0.68 11.74
N ASP A 38 -8.55 0.51 11.25
CA ASP A 38 -9.85 0.97 10.76
C ASP A 38 -10.13 0.40 9.36
N ALA A 39 -9.07 0.24 8.56
CA ALA A 39 -9.17 -0.30 7.21
C ALA A 39 -7.91 -1.05 6.76
N VAL A 40 -8.10 -1.95 5.78
CA VAL A 40 -7.02 -2.56 5.00
C VAL A 40 -7.09 -2.05 3.56
N LEU A 41 -5.98 -1.54 3.07
CA LEU A 41 -5.82 -1.09 1.70
C LEU A 41 -5.18 -2.22 0.87
N PHE A 42 -5.95 -2.84 0.00
CA PHE A 42 -5.48 -3.84 -0.96
C PHE A 42 -5.05 -3.13 -2.24
N TRP A 43 -3.74 -3.04 -2.45
CA TRP A 43 -3.21 -2.35 -3.61
C TRP A 43 -2.64 -3.34 -4.63
N GLY A 44 -3.32 -3.48 -5.77
CA GLY A 44 -2.95 -4.46 -6.79
C GLY A 44 -2.99 -5.91 -6.30
N CYS A 45 -3.88 -6.19 -5.37
CA CYS A 45 -4.00 -7.45 -4.66
C CYS A 45 -5.37 -8.08 -4.93
N ASP A 46 -5.40 -9.34 -5.35
CA ASP A 46 -6.62 -10.12 -5.47
C ASP A 46 -6.50 -11.40 -4.62
N PRO A 47 -6.96 -11.35 -3.36
CA PRO A 47 -6.88 -12.48 -2.45
C PRO A 47 -7.82 -13.63 -2.81
N GLU A 48 -8.77 -13.43 -3.73
CA GLU A 48 -9.72 -14.47 -4.14
C GLU A 48 -9.20 -15.34 -5.30
N THR A 49 -8.69 -14.70 -6.37
CA THR A 49 -8.29 -15.43 -7.58
C THR A 49 -6.79 -15.68 -7.68
N THR A 50 -6.01 -14.99 -6.84
CA THR A 50 -4.57 -15.22 -6.73
C THR A 50 -4.16 -15.68 -5.31
N PRO A 51 -4.92 -16.56 -4.65
CA PRO A 51 -4.45 -17.16 -3.41
C PRO A 51 -3.22 -17.99 -3.75
N TRP A 52 -2.12 -17.70 -3.13
CA TRP A 52 -0.90 -18.43 -3.41
C TRP A 52 -0.35 -19.08 -2.16
N GLY A 53 -0.01 -20.36 -2.30
CA GLY A 53 0.55 -21.17 -1.24
C GLY A 53 -0.24 -22.45 -1.01
N TRP A 54 0.02 -23.13 0.08
CA TRP A 54 -0.50 -24.45 0.39
C TRP A 54 -1.63 -24.49 1.42
N SER A 55 -1.95 -23.37 2.04
CA SER A 55 -2.99 -23.32 3.10
C SER A 55 -4.41 -23.10 2.56
N GLY A 56 -4.58 -23.07 1.25
CA GLY A 56 -5.86 -23.02 0.54
C GLY A 56 -6.85 -21.96 0.99
N GLN A 57 -6.91 -20.82 0.29
CA GLN A 57 -7.90 -19.77 0.49
C GLN A 57 -7.82 -19.02 1.85
N GLN A 58 -6.67 -19.02 2.51
CA GLN A 58 -6.52 -18.30 3.76
C GLN A 58 -6.70 -16.79 3.59
N ALA A 59 -6.18 -16.23 2.51
CA ALA A 59 -6.32 -14.81 2.18
C ALA A 59 -7.81 -14.41 2.05
N SER A 60 -8.59 -15.20 1.30
CA SER A 60 -10.03 -15.02 1.16
C SER A 60 -10.75 -15.07 2.53
N ARG A 61 -10.42 -16.05 3.36
CA ARG A 61 -11.01 -16.18 4.70
C ARG A 61 -10.70 -14.99 5.60
N LEU A 62 -9.51 -14.43 5.49
CA LEU A 62 -9.15 -13.21 6.22
C LEU A 62 -9.97 -12.01 5.74
N CYS A 63 -10.21 -11.88 4.44
CA CYS A 63 -11.06 -10.81 3.91
C CYS A 63 -12.50 -10.94 4.42
N PHE A 64 -13.08 -12.14 4.45
CA PHE A 64 -14.38 -12.37 5.08
C PHE A 64 -14.38 -12.01 6.57
N TRP A 65 -13.34 -12.42 7.29
CA TRP A 65 -13.17 -12.08 8.69
C TRP A 65 -13.14 -10.57 8.94
N PHE A 66 -12.36 -9.84 8.13
CA PHE A 66 -12.31 -8.37 8.24
C PHE A 66 -13.67 -7.73 8.03
N SER A 67 -14.45 -8.19 7.04
CA SER A 67 -15.83 -7.73 6.86
C SER A 67 -16.71 -8.01 8.07
N GLU A 68 -16.60 -9.19 8.67
CA GLU A 68 -17.39 -9.58 9.84
C GLU A 68 -17.10 -8.73 11.08
N ILE A 69 -15.84 -8.34 11.27
CA ILE A 69 -15.44 -7.53 12.43
C ILE A 69 -15.47 -6.02 12.16
N GLY A 70 -15.84 -5.61 10.94
CA GLY A 70 -16.05 -4.21 10.58
C GLY A 70 -14.76 -3.45 10.19
N VAL A 71 -13.68 -4.14 9.84
CA VAL A 71 -12.50 -3.53 9.23
C VAL A 71 -12.81 -3.23 7.76
N GLU A 72 -12.78 -1.96 7.37
CA GLU A 72 -13.09 -1.54 6.00
C GLU A 72 -12.05 -2.04 5.01
N GLN A 73 -12.49 -2.48 3.82
CA GLN A 73 -11.61 -2.96 2.76
C GLN A 73 -11.63 -2.01 1.57
N ILE A 74 -10.50 -1.34 1.34
CA ILE A 74 -10.31 -0.42 0.22
C ILE A 74 -9.45 -1.11 -0.83
N HIS A 75 -9.98 -1.30 -2.03
CA HIS A 75 -9.26 -1.95 -3.11
C HIS A 75 -8.85 -0.96 -4.19
N ILE A 76 -7.56 -0.92 -4.52
CA ILE A 76 -7.00 -0.19 -5.66
C ILE A 76 -6.61 -1.22 -6.73
N ALA A 77 -7.37 -1.29 -7.80
CA ALA A 77 -7.19 -2.26 -8.87
C ALA A 77 -7.78 -1.74 -10.18
N PRO A 78 -7.24 -2.15 -11.34
CA PRO A 78 -7.67 -1.62 -12.64
C PRO A 78 -9.08 -2.05 -13.06
N ASP A 79 -9.56 -3.17 -12.55
CA ASP A 79 -10.84 -3.77 -12.90
C ASP A 79 -11.58 -4.29 -11.67
N VAL A 80 -12.85 -4.58 -11.84
CA VAL A 80 -13.66 -5.26 -10.83
C VAL A 80 -13.38 -6.76 -10.92
N ASN A 81 -12.42 -7.22 -10.14
CA ASN A 81 -12.14 -8.63 -9.97
C ASN A 81 -13.01 -9.26 -8.87
N TYR A 82 -12.82 -10.55 -8.59
CA TYR A 82 -13.61 -11.24 -7.57
C TYR A 82 -13.45 -10.65 -6.17
N ALA A 83 -12.24 -10.27 -5.78
CA ALA A 83 -11.98 -9.69 -4.47
C ALA A 83 -12.72 -8.36 -4.31
N ASN A 84 -12.65 -7.49 -5.32
CA ASN A 84 -13.37 -6.21 -5.30
C ASN A 84 -14.87 -6.41 -5.26
N ALA A 85 -15.40 -7.37 -6.04
CA ALA A 85 -16.83 -7.62 -6.11
C ALA A 85 -17.42 -8.18 -4.81
N VAL A 86 -16.61 -8.91 -4.04
CA VAL A 86 -17.07 -9.61 -2.82
C VAL A 86 -16.77 -8.81 -1.56
N HIS A 87 -15.61 -8.17 -1.48
CA HIS A 87 -15.10 -7.63 -0.22
C HIS A 87 -14.94 -6.11 -0.19
N ALA A 88 -14.84 -5.43 -1.36
CA ALA A 88 -14.51 -4.01 -1.34
C ALA A 88 -15.67 -3.16 -0.80
N ASP A 89 -15.43 -2.45 0.28
CA ASP A 89 -16.28 -1.34 0.72
C ASP A 89 -16.06 -0.13 -0.19
N ARG A 90 -14.82 0.03 -0.68
CA ARG A 90 -14.45 1.05 -1.68
C ARG A 90 -13.56 0.45 -2.74
N TRP A 91 -13.86 0.75 -4.00
CA TRP A 91 -13.01 0.43 -5.12
C TRP A 91 -12.53 1.71 -5.82
N ILE A 92 -11.22 1.78 -6.04
CA ILE A 92 -10.56 2.89 -6.74
C ILE A 92 -9.92 2.31 -8.00
N PRO A 93 -10.54 2.54 -9.17
CA PRO A 93 -9.94 2.13 -10.43
C PRO A 93 -8.69 2.94 -10.74
N VAL A 94 -7.60 2.27 -11.06
CA VAL A 94 -6.33 2.88 -11.46
C VAL A 94 -5.90 2.30 -12.80
N LEU A 95 -5.35 3.10 -13.70
CA LEU A 95 -4.78 2.57 -14.92
C LEU A 95 -3.59 1.64 -14.58
N PRO A 96 -3.48 0.48 -15.23
CA PRO A 96 -2.36 -0.43 -15.00
C PRO A 96 -1.00 0.28 -15.12
N ASN A 97 -0.11 0.00 -14.17
CA ASN A 97 1.25 0.52 -14.11
C ASN A 97 1.39 2.05 -13.92
N THR A 98 0.35 2.70 -13.40
CA THR A 98 0.40 4.14 -13.08
C THR A 98 0.29 4.42 -11.58
N ASP A 99 0.39 3.41 -10.77
CA ASP A 99 0.24 3.44 -9.31
C ASP A 99 1.21 4.42 -8.65
N ALA A 100 2.43 4.54 -9.17
CA ALA A 100 3.42 5.49 -8.68
C ALA A 100 2.91 6.94 -8.74
N ALA A 101 2.15 7.32 -9.77
CA ALA A 101 1.57 8.66 -9.87
C ALA A 101 0.52 8.90 -8.78
N LEU A 102 -0.33 7.91 -8.51
CA LEU A 102 -1.30 7.98 -7.42
C LEU A 102 -0.61 8.10 -6.05
N GLN A 103 0.44 7.32 -5.82
CA GLN A 103 1.21 7.34 -4.57
C GLN A 103 1.91 8.69 -4.34
N LEU A 104 2.54 9.23 -5.37
CA LEU A 104 3.19 10.55 -5.30
C LEU A 104 2.18 11.66 -4.98
N ALA A 105 0.98 11.60 -5.56
CA ALA A 105 -0.06 12.57 -5.27
C ALA A 105 -0.63 12.46 -3.85
N ILE A 106 -0.71 11.25 -3.30
CA ILE A 106 -1.07 11.05 -1.89
C ILE A 106 -0.01 11.71 -0.99
N ALA A 107 1.27 11.46 -1.26
CA ALA A 107 2.37 12.09 -0.54
C ALA A 107 2.33 13.62 -0.64
N TYR A 108 2.04 14.15 -1.84
CA TYR A 108 1.89 15.60 -2.06
C TYR A 108 0.80 16.20 -1.18
N VAL A 109 -0.36 15.55 -1.09
CA VAL A 109 -1.47 16.00 -0.22
C VAL A 109 -1.02 16.03 1.24
N TRP A 110 -0.37 14.98 1.72
CA TRP A 110 0.09 14.93 3.11
C TRP A 110 1.16 15.97 3.43
N MET A 111 2.09 16.22 2.53
CA MET A 111 3.13 17.23 2.70
C MET A 111 2.54 18.64 2.73
N THR A 112 1.63 18.95 1.80
CA THR A 112 1.03 20.30 1.70
C THR A 112 -0.01 20.58 2.78
N GLU A 113 -0.71 19.55 3.25
CA GLU A 113 -1.69 19.67 4.33
C GLU A 113 -1.07 19.43 5.72
N GLY A 114 0.19 18.97 5.80
CA GLY A 114 0.88 18.69 7.04
C GLY A 114 0.28 17.52 7.84
N THR A 115 -0.30 16.52 7.13
CA THR A 115 -1.05 15.42 7.74
C THR A 115 -0.28 14.11 7.83
N TYR A 116 1.04 14.13 7.68
CA TYR A 116 1.90 12.99 7.94
C TYR A 116 2.54 13.07 9.35
N ASP A 117 3.02 11.95 9.87
CA ASP A 117 3.67 11.87 11.18
C ASP A 117 5.13 12.38 11.08
N LYS A 118 5.32 13.67 11.34
CA LYS A 118 6.63 14.34 11.22
C LYS A 118 7.67 13.79 12.18
N ASP A 119 7.27 13.53 13.42
CA ASP A 119 8.17 13.01 14.45
C ASP A 119 8.67 11.60 14.10
N TYR A 120 7.77 10.79 13.53
CA TYR A 120 8.15 9.47 13.05
C TYR A 120 9.09 9.55 11.85
N VAL A 121 8.79 10.39 10.88
CA VAL A 121 9.63 10.59 9.69
C VAL A 121 11.04 11.06 10.11
N GLU A 122 11.13 12.05 10.98
CA GLU A 122 12.40 12.59 11.46
C GLU A 122 13.25 11.53 12.21
N SER A 123 12.59 10.66 12.98
CA SER A 123 13.29 9.69 13.82
C SER A 123 13.55 8.32 13.18
N HIS A 124 12.81 7.96 12.12
CA HIS A 124 12.83 6.62 11.53
C HIS A 124 13.18 6.59 10.04
N THR A 125 13.40 7.74 9.40
CA THR A 125 13.75 7.78 7.98
C THR A 125 15.03 8.57 7.73
N GLU A 126 15.66 8.31 6.60
CA GLU A 126 16.79 9.06 6.08
C GLU A 126 16.50 9.49 4.65
N GLY A 127 16.86 10.74 4.29
CA GLY A 127 16.67 11.27 2.93
C GLY A 127 15.24 11.69 2.59
N PHE A 128 14.37 11.88 3.58
CA PHE A 128 13.00 12.36 3.35
C PHE A 128 12.96 13.74 2.68
N ASP A 129 13.90 14.60 2.97
CA ASP A 129 14.05 15.92 2.37
C ASP A 129 14.22 15.86 0.83
N TRP A 130 14.93 14.86 0.31
CA TRP A 130 15.04 14.62 -1.12
C TRP A 130 13.73 14.15 -1.74
N PHE A 131 12.99 13.30 -1.03
CA PHE A 131 11.67 12.86 -1.47
C PHE A 131 10.67 14.03 -1.49
N GLU A 132 10.63 14.83 -0.43
CA GLU A 132 9.80 16.04 -0.36
C GLU A 132 10.16 17.03 -1.46
N TYR A 133 11.45 17.27 -1.69
CA TYR A 133 11.95 18.16 -2.74
C TYR A 133 11.45 17.74 -4.13
N TYR A 134 11.48 16.43 -4.42
CA TYR A 134 10.96 15.86 -5.66
C TYR A 134 9.43 15.96 -5.76
N VAL A 135 8.71 15.55 -4.71
CA VAL A 135 7.23 15.52 -4.71
C VAL A 135 6.64 16.93 -4.87
N LEU A 136 7.26 17.92 -4.23
CA LEU A 136 6.84 19.33 -4.35
C LEU A 136 7.24 19.98 -5.69
N GLY A 137 7.96 19.26 -6.55
CA GLY A 137 8.35 19.73 -7.88
C GLY A 137 9.57 20.66 -7.91
N ASN A 138 10.34 20.70 -6.84
CA ASN A 138 11.52 21.55 -6.79
C ASN A 138 12.69 21.00 -7.62
N GLU A 139 12.70 19.71 -7.91
CA GLU A 139 13.74 19.06 -8.73
C GLU A 139 13.48 19.26 -10.23
N ASP A 140 12.26 19.05 -10.68
CA ASP A 140 11.89 18.98 -12.11
C ASP A 140 10.90 20.07 -12.56
N GLY A 141 10.52 20.96 -11.66
CA GLY A 141 9.53 22.01 -11.92
C GLY A 141 8.08 21.50 -11.98
N VAL A 142 7.82 20.22 -11.63
CA VAL A 142 6.50 19.59 -11.76
C VAL A 142 6.02 19.07 -10.40
N PRO A 143 5.20 19.82 -9.66
CA PRO A 143 4.58 19.33 -8.45
C PRO A 143 3.68 18.11 -8.72
N LYS A 144 3.78 17.08 -7.89
CA LYS A 144 3.05 15.82 -8.06
C LYS A 144 1.63 15.92 -7.49
N THR A 145 0.88 16.95 -7.95
CA THR A 145 -0.46 17.24 -7.44
C THR A 145 -1.47 16.13 -7.76
N PRO A 146 -2.62 16.07 -7.08
CA PRO A 146 -3.70 15.17 -7.46
C PRO A 146 -4.18 15.35 -8.90
N GLU A 147 -4.20 16.58 -9.42
CA GLU A 147 -4.56 16.90 -10.81
C GLU A 147 -3.52 16.36 -11.81
N TRP A 148 -2.22 16.49 -11.50
CA TRP A 148 -1.14 15.88 -12.26
C TRP A 148 -1.26 14.35 -12.31
N ALA A 149 -1.64 13.74 -11.19
CA ALA A 149 -1.80 12.28 -11.12
C ALA A 149 -3.07 11.81 -11.85
N GLU A 150 -4.18 12.56 -11.79
CA GLU A 150 -5.41 12.24 -12.53
C GLU A 150 -5.16 12.07 -14.02
N GLU A 151 -4.35 12.93 -14.63
CA GLU A 151 -3.98 12.82 -16.05
C GLU A 151 -3.24 11.52 -16.39
N LYS A 152 -2.59 10.90 -15.41
CA LYS A 152 -1.76 9.71 -15.59
C LYS A 152 -2.46 8.42 -15.18
N CYS A 153 -3.10 8.42 -14.04
CA CYS A 153 -3.68 7.22 -13.45
C CYS A 153 -5.21 7.12 -13.63
N HIS A 154 -5.85 8.17 -14.15
CA HIS A 154 -7.29 8.30 -14.33
C HIS A 154 -8.10 8.19 -13.02
N VAL A 155 -7.46 8.28 -11.88
CA VAL A 155 -8.16 8.43 -10.60
C VAL A 155 -8.48 9.92 -10.43
N PRO A 156 -9.74 10.33 -10.30
CA PRO A 156 -10.11 11.75 -10.17
C PRO A 156 -9.41 12.41 -8.97
N ALA A 157 -8.90 13.63 -9.16
CA ALA A 157 -8.15 14.38 -8.16
C ALA A 157 -8.88 14.47 -6.81
N TYR A 158 -10.20 14.65 -6.82
CA TYR A 158 -10.98 14.69 -5.59
C TYR A 158 -10.98 13.35 -4.85
N ARG A 159 -10.93 12.20 -5.56
CA ARG A 159 -10.82 10.87 -4.96
C ARG A 159 -9.44 10.64 -4.36
N ILE A 160 -8.39 11.11 -5.03
CA ILE A 160 -7.01 11.07 -4.50
C ILE A 160 -6.94 11.85 -3.19
N LYS A 161 -7.46 13.07 -3.16
CA LYS A 161 -7.54 13.90 -1.95
C LYS A 161 -8.33 13.23 -0.83
N ALA A 162 -9.46 12.62 -1.18
CA ALA A 162 -10.29 11.91 -0.21
C ALA A 162 -9.58 10.70 0.38
N LEU A 163 -8.90 9.88 -0.43
CA LEU A 163 -8.11 8.74 0.03
C LEU A 163 -6.96 9.19 0.94
N ALA A 164 -6.20 10.21 0.51
CA ALA A 164 -5.08 10.74 1.28
C ALA A 164 -5.52 11.23 2.67
N ARG A 165 -6.60 12.00 2.75
CA ARG A 165 -7.14 12.51 4.02
C ARG A 165 -7.74 11.41 4.88
N TYR A 166 -8.43 10.44 4.27
CA TYR A 166 -8.95 9.27 4.98
C TYR A 166 -7.80 8.49 5.62
N TRP A 167 -6.76 8.17 4.86
CA TRP A 167 -5.61 7.46 5.38
C TRP A 167 -4.89 8.20 6.51
N ALA A 168 -4.71 9.52 6.38
CA ALA A 168 -4.08 10.33 7.43
C ALA A 168 -4.89 10.43 8.73
N SER A 169 -6.20 10.19 8.68
CA SER A 169 -7.11 10.29 9.84
C SER A 169 -7.49 8.95 10.47
N HIS A 170 -7.08 7.83 9.87
CA HIS A 170 -7.41 6.47 10.30
C HIS A 170 -6.16 5.59 10.37
N ASN A 171 -6.25 4.49 11.09
CA ASN A 171 -5.19 3.48 11.09
C ASN A 171 -5.40 2.53 9.91
N LEU A 172 -4.59 2.67 8.88
CA LEU A 172 -4.62 1.79 7.71
C LEU A 172 -3.43 0.85 7.68
N SER A 173 -3.73 -0.40 7.41
CA SER A 173 -2.73 -1.39 7.00
C SER A 173 -2.80 -1.63 5.50
N ILE A 174 -1.67 -1.95 4.87
CA ILE A 174 -1.61 -2.32 3.45
C ILE A 174 -1.47 -3.82 3.31
N GLY A 175 -2.34 -4.41 2.48
CA GLY A 175 -2.33 -5.83 2.14
C GLY A 175 -1.82 -6.10 0.74
N HIS A 176 -0.90 -7.05 0.62
CA HIS A 176 -0.33 -7.51 -0.63
C HIS A 176 -0.66 -8.95 -0.96
N CYS A 177 -0.86 -9.21 -2.25
CA CYS A 177 -0.74 -10.52 -2.87
C CYS A 177 0.32 -10.48 -3.98
N ASN A 178 0.45 -11.56 -4.73
CA ASN A 178 1.37 -11.64 -5.86
C ASN A 178 0.75 -11.04 -7.12
N GLY A 179 0.70 -9.74 -7.22
CA GLY A 179 0.09 -9.11 -8.39
C GLY A 179 0.36 -7.61 -8.52
N GLY A 180 -0.33 -7.03 -9.49
CA GLY A 180 -0.33 -5.60 -9.73
C GLY A 180 0.97 -5.03 -10.26
N SER A 181 1.03 -3.71 -10.28
CA SER A 181 2.14 -2.92 -10.79
C SER A 181 3.43 -3.08 -9.99
N TYR A 182 3.35 -3.54 -8.77
CA TYR A 182 4.50 -3.81 -7.88
C TYR A 182 5.37 -4.98 -8.37
N ILE A 183 4.83 -5.85 -9.21
CA ILE A 183 5.49 -7.07 -9.66
C ILE A 183 5.51 -7.19 -11.18
N ARG A 184 4.53 -6.64 -11.88
CA ARG A 184 4.24 -6.93 -13.30
C ARG A 184 4.43 -5.74 -14.23
N SER A 185 5.35 -4.83 -13.95
CA SER A 185 5.63 -3.69 -14.81
C SER A 185 7.13 -3.51 -15.08
N CYS A 186 7.45 -2.68 -16.06
CA CYS A 186 8.85 -2.35 -16.37
C CYS A 186 9.56 -1.60 -15.23
N TYR A 187 8.78 -0.90 -14.41
CA TYR A 187 9.28 -0.06 -13.31
C TYR A 187 8.60 -0.42 -11.99
N SER A 188 8.32 -1.69 -11.78
CA SER A 188 7.61 -2.18 -10.60
C SER A 188 8.29 -1.85 -9.27
N HIS A 189 9.60 -1.60 -9.28
CA HIS A 189 10.35 -1.12 -8.13
C HIS A 189 9.92 0.28 -7.66
N GLU A 190 9.41 1.12 -8.55
CA GLU A 190 8.98 2.48 -8.18
C GLU A 190 7.74 2.46 -7.27
N PRO A 191 6.59 1.87 -7.66
CA PRO A 191 5.46 1.80 -6.75
C PRO A 191 5.76 0.98 -5.48
N ALA A 192 6.64 -0.01 -5.55
CA ALA A 192 7.03 -0.81 -4.39
C ALA A 192 7.79 0.02 -3.34
N ARG A 193 8.75 0.84 -3.74
CA ARG A 193 9.45 1.73 -2.79
C ARG A 193 8.57 2.87 -2.30
N LEU A 194 7.73 3.45 -3.17
CA LEU A 194 6.82 4.53 -2.80
C LEU A 194 5.81 4.08 -1.74
N GLU A 195 5.37 2.84 -1.79
CA GLU A 195 4.51 2.30 -0.74
C GLU A 195 5.21 2.34 0.63
N VAL A 196 6.49 1.96 0.70
CA VAL A 196 7.26 2.04 1.95
C VAL A 196 7.36 3.49 2.43
N TYR A 197 7.54 4.45 1.50
CA TYR A 197 7.57 5.87 1.86
C TYR A 197 6.23 6.36 2.42
N LEU A 198 5.12 5.98 1.80
CA LEU A 198 3.78 6.31 2.32
C LEU A 198 3.53 5.69 3.69
N LEU A 199 3.93 4.44 3.88
CA LEU A 199 3.83 3.77 5.18
C LEU A 199 4.67 4.47 6.24
N ALA A 200 5.88 4.89 5.91
CA ALA A 200 6.74 5.65 6.82
C ALA A 200 6.13 7.01 7.18
N MET A 201 5.53 7.72 6.21
CA MET A 201 4.82 8.98 6.46
C MET A 201 3.62 8.81 7.40
N GLN A 202 3.06 7.62 7.48
CA GLN A 202 1.93 7.29 8.38
C GLN A 202 2.36 6.43 9.57
N ALA A 203 3.66 6.43 9.92
CA ALA A 203 4.20 5.78 11.10
C ALA A 203 3.92 4.26 11.16
N VAL A 204 4.35 3.55 10.12
CA VAL A 204 4.27 2.07 10.05
C VAL A 204 4.87 1.42 11.31
N GLY A 205 4.21 0.35 11.77
CA GLY A 205 4.58 -0.34 13.01
C GLY A 205 3.91 0.22 14.28
N LYS A 206 3.24 1.37 14.21
CA LYS A 206 2.28 1.73 15.25
C LYS A 206 1.03 0.84 15.14
N PRO A 207 0.28 0.61 16.23
CA PRO A 207 -0.91 -0.24 16.20
C PRO A 207 -1.85 0.07 15.03
N GLY A 208 -2.24 -0.96 14.29
CA GLY A 208 -3.13 -0.86 13.13
C GLY A 208 -2.50 -0.32 11.85
N ARG A 209 -1.18 -0.11 11.81
CA ARG A 209 -0.47 0.48 10.66
C ARG A 209 0.63 -0.45 10.18
N ASN A 210 0.23 -1.44 9.38
CA ASN A 210 1.10 -2.54 8.96
C ASN A 210 1.26 -2.62 7.44
N GLN A 211 2.34 -3.25 7.02
CA GLN A 211 2.48 -3.85 5.70
C GLN A 211 2.38 -5.36 5.86
N VAL A 212 1.40 -5.99 5.25
CA VAL A 212 1.11 -7.41 5.44
C VAL A 212 0.97 -8.13 4.10
N LYS A 213 1.41 -9.37 4.06
CA LYS A 213 1.28 -10.23 2.89
C LYS A 213 0.11 -11.18 3.06
N PHE A 214 -0.79 -11.18 2.08
CA PHE A 214 -1.86 -12.15 1.93
C PHE A 214 -1.42 -13.32 1.04
N ILE A 215 -0.20 -13.80 1.26
CA ILE A 215 0.38 -14.95 0.57
C ILE A 215 0.51 -16.06 1.59
N GLU A 216 -0.07 -17.20 1.29
CA GLU A 216 -0.18 -18.29 2.26
C GLU A 216 1.16 -18.84 2.76
N TRP A 217 2.17 -18.89 1.89
CA TRP A 217 3.48 -19.38 2.30
C TRP A 217 4.27 -18.41 3.21
N ALA A 218 3.87 -17.15 3.29
CA ALA A 218 4.42 -16.21 4.25
C ALA A 218 3.91 -16.44 5.68
N LEU A 219 2.93 -17.32 5.84
CA LEU A 219 2.38 -17.73 7.13
C LEU A 219 3.02 -19.03 7.66
N ILE A 220 3.97 -19.57 6.92
CA ILE A 220 4.70 -20.77 7.33
C ILE A 220 5.81 -20.37 8.28
N GLY A 221 5.78 -20.94 9.41
CA GLY A 221 6.59 -20.61 10.57
C GLY A 221 5.69 -20.36 11.75
N MET A 222 4.48 -20.89 11.67
CA MET A 222 3.64 -21.09 12.83
C MET A 222 4.10 -22.36 13.53
N ASP A 223 5.17 -22.24 14.30
CA ASP A 223 5.56 -23.24 15.29
C ASP A 223 4.76 -23.02 16.59
#